data_ee45fb4c8102739f81a3058f9879a6fd
#
_entry.id   ee45fb4c8102739f81a3058f9879a6fd
#
_cell.length_a   1.000
_cell.length_b   1.000
_cell.length_c   1.000
_cell.angle_alpha   90.00
_cell.angle_beta   90.00
_cell.angle_gamma   90.00
#
_symmetry.space_group_name_H-M   'P 1'
#
loop_
_entity.id
_entity.type
_entity.pdbx_description
1 polymer ?
#
loop_
_entity_poly.entity_id
_entity_poly.type
_entity_poly.pdbx_seq_one_letter_code
_entity_poly.pdbx_strand_id
1 'polypeptide(L)'
;MTWLYVTLGVIFGLILLCLITSLVCFFIVFYSPKRKTLGPDEYEIPPGKIYEPYRDYMISWARKARAMPHEDITITSYDGLTLFGRYVEQTKGAPIEILFHGYRGYGERDLSGAIDRCFSIGRNALIVDQRASGKSEGNVITFGAKEKYDCVAWANYVAQRFGPEQEIILCGVSMGGATVTMASSMELPENVVCTLADCPYSTASGIIKKIIKDLKLPVWLLFPFVKLGARIFGGFKLEDASPLEAVKNCKVPIIFIHGDSDDFIPHQMSDELYEACPSLKKIVKIEGAGHGLAFPTNKEKYYGALLDFEKQWRAYKEQKNAT
;
A
#
# COMPACT_ATOMS: atom_id res chain seq x y z
N MET A 1 -38.95 -33.88 22.72
CA MET A 1 -39.13 -32.54 22.14
C MET A 1 -38.30 -31.47 22.87
N THR A 2 -38.36 -31.38 24.19
CA THR A 2 -37.63 -30.37 25.01
C THR A 2 -36.11 -30.34 24.76
N TRP A 3 -35.45 -31.50 24.73
CA TRP A 3 -34.01 -31.61 24.46
C TRP A 3 -33.63 -31.07 23.06
N LEU A 4 -34.49 -31.30 22.05
CA LEU A 4 -34.24 -30.77 20.69
C LEU A 4 -34.27 -29.25 20.69
N TYR A 5 -35.25 -28.61 21.35
CA TYR A 5 -35.32 -27.14 21.43
C TYR A 5 -34.14 -26.55 22.20
N VAL A 6 -33.70 -27.19 23.30
CA VAL A 6 -32.51 -26.78 24.06
C VAL A 6 -31.26 -26.88 23.18
N THR A 7 -31.05 -27.98 22.46
CA THR A 7 -29.93 -28.18 21.58
C THR A 7 -29.91 -27.13 20.44
N LEU A 8 -31.05 -26.89 19.78
CA LEU A 8 -31.18 -25.87 18.74
C LEU A 8 -30.92 -24.46 19.29
N GLY A 9 -31.39 -24.15 20.49
CA GLY A 9 -31.13 -22.89 21.17
C GLY A 9 -29.65 -22.65 21.47
N VAL A 10 -28.94 -23.70 21.93
CA VAL A 10 -27.47 -23.63 22.16
C VAL A 10 -26.72 -23.42 20.87
N ILE A 11 -27.05 -24.19 19.81
CA ILE A 11 -26.41 -24.02 18.48
C ILE A 11 -26.63 -22.61 17.94
N PHE A 12 -27.87 -22.11 18.02
CA PHE A 12 -28.19 -20.74 17.58
C PHE A 12 -27.40 -19.69 18.36
N GLY A 13 -27.30 -19.85 19.70
CA GLY A 13 -26.51 -18.96 20.56
C GLY A 13 -25.02 -18.95 20.19
N LEU A 14 -24.43 -20.12 19.88
CA LEU A 14 -23.03 -20.25 19.45
C LEU A 14 -22.80 -19.59 18.06
N ILE A 15 -23.72 -19.79 17.12
CA ILE A 15 -23.64 -19.15 15.81
C ILE A 15 -23.72 -17.62 15.96
N LEU A 16 -24.66 -17.13 16.76
CA LEU A 16 -24.81 -15.70 17.00
C LEU A 16 -23.56 -15.10 17.65
N LEU A 17 -22.98 -15.77 18.64
CA LEU A 17 -21.71 -15.34 19.27
C LEU A 17 -20.56 -15.29 18.25
N CYS A 18 -20.46 -16.31 17.39
CA CYS A 18 -19.46 -16.37 16.32
C CYS A 18 -19.62 -15.17 15.34
N LEU A 19 -20.85 -14.87 14.92
CA LEU A 19 -21.13 -13.75 14.01
C LEU A 19 -20.83 -12.39 14.68
N ILE A 20 -21.22 -12.19 15.94
CA ILE A 20 -20.93 -10.96 16.68
C ILE A 20 -19.41 -10.78 16.83
N THR A 21 -18.69 -11.82 17.23
CA THR A 21 -17.22 -11.76 17.34
C THR A 21 -16.57 -11.43 16.00
N SER A 22 -17.04 -12.05 14.91
CA SER A 22 -16.53 -11.76 13.56
C SER A 22 -16.86 -10.34 13.13
N LEU A 23 -18.01 -9.79 13.47
CA LEU A 23 -18.41 -8.42 13.21
C LEU A 23 -17.50 -7.44 13.97
N VAL A 24 -17.23 -7.70 15.24
CA VAL A 24 -16.28 -6.89 16.03
C VAL A 24 -14.89 -6.92 15.43
N CYS A 25 -14.39 -8.10 15.05
CA CYS A 25 -13.11 -8.24 14.36
C CYS A 25 -13.10 -7.46 13.03
N PHE A 26 -14.19 -7.50 12.26
CA PHE A 26 -14.33 -6.73 11.03
C PHE A 26 -14.20 -5.23 11.27
N PHE A 27 -14.91 -4.68 12.24
CA PHE A 27 -14.82 -3.25 12.56
C PHE A 27 -13.44 -2.83 13.04
N ILE A 28 -12.76 -3.67 13.82
CA ILE A 28 -11.41 -3.38 14.31
C ILE A 28 -10.38 -3.43 13.18
N VAL A 29 -10.47 -4.41 12.27
CA VAL A 29 -9.39 -4.68 11.31
C VAL A 29 -9.64 -4.04 9.94
N PHE A 30 -10.87 -4.05 9.44
CA PHE A 30 -11.16 -3.71 8.05
C PHE A 30 -11.98 -2.45 7.85
N TYR A 31 -12.82 -2.11 8.82
CA TYR A 31 -13.67 -0.93 8.69
C TYR A 31 -12.84 0.35 8.89
N SER A 32 -13.00 1.28 7.97
CA SER A 32 -12.38 2.60 8.00
C SER A 32 -13.47 3.66 7.90
N PRO A 33 -13.81 4.35 9.01
CA PRO A 33 -14.77 5.42 8.96
C PRO A 33 -14.18 6.61 8.19
N LYS A 34 -15.06 7.41 7.56
CA LYS A 34 -14.62 8.65 6.91
C LYS A 34 -13.92 9.55 7.93
N ARG A 35 -12.75 10.04 7.57
CA ARG A 35 -11.98 10.96 8.40
C ARG A 35 -12.56 12.36 8.30
N LYS A 36 -12.41 13.13 9.37
CA LYS A 36 -12.67 14.58 9.35
C LYS A 36 -11.64 15.24 8.43
N THR A 37 -12.08 16.13 7.58
CA THR A 37 -11.18 16.99 6.79
C THR A 37 -10.41 17.89 7.73
N LEU A 38 -9.10 17.90 7.63
CA LEU A 38 -8.23 18.81 8.38
C LEU A 38 -8.40 20.24 7.89
N GLY A 39 -8.28 21.18 8.81
CA GLY A 39 -8.20 22.61 8.47
C GLY A 39 -6.91 22.93 7.69
N PRO A 40 -6.83 24.13 7.09
CA PRO A 40 -5.70 24.52 6.23
C PRO A 40 -4.36 24.51 6.95
N ASP A 41 -4.35 24.78 8.26
CA ASP A 41 -3.12 24.81 9.09
C ASP A 41 -2.99 23.59 10.02
N GLU A 42 -3.89 22.62 9.90
CA GLU A 42 -3.83 21.38 10.67
C GLU A 42 -3.05 20.31 9.89
N TYR A 43 -2.09 19.66 10.55
CA TYR A 43 -1.26 18.59 9.97
C TYR A 43 -1.24 17.38 10.89
N GLU A 44 -1.27 16.21 10.31
CA GLU A 44 -1.11 14.93 11.01
C GLU A 44 0.17 14.24 10.56
N ILE A 45 0.76 13.45 11.45
CA ILE A 45 1.80 12.48 11.13
C ILE A 45 1.28 11.06 11.36
N PRO A 46 1.92 10.02 10.82
CA PRO A 46 1.55 8.64 11.14
C PRO A 46 1.61 8.41 12.66
N PRO A 47 0.65 7.63 13.22
CA PRO A 47 0.62 7.37 14.66
C PRO A 47 1.76 6.45 15.08
N GLY A 48 2.42 6.78 16.18
CA GLY A 48 3.47 5.96 16.77
C GLY A 48 4.69 6.77 17.19
N LYS A 49 5.29 6.37 18.31
CA LYS A 49 6.47 7.09 18.89
C LYS A 49 7.66 7.15 17.95
N ILE A 50 7.80 6.19 17.03
CA ILE A 50 8.91 6.15 16.06
C ILE A 50 8.89 7.32 15.08
N TYR A 51 7.73 7.95 14.85
CA TYR A 51 7.58 9.09 13.93
C TYR A 51 7.81 10.45 14.63
N GLU A 52 7.73 10.52 15.96
CA GLU A 52 7.88 11.76 16.69
C GLU A 52 9.23 12.50 16.44
N PRO A 53 10.37 11.81 16.32
CA PRO A 53 11.63 12.47 15.95
C PRO A 53 11.61 13.12 14.56
N TYR A 54 10.70 12.71 13.69
CA TYR A 54 10.55 13.20 12.32
C TYR A 54 9.35 14.15 12.15
N ARG A 55 8.62 14.49 13.25
CA ARG A 55 7.37 15.28 13.22
C ARG A 55 7.52 16.58 12.44
N ASP A 56 8.45 17.44 12.82
CA ASP A 56 8.62 18.75 12.20
C ASP A 56 8.97 18.62 10.71
N TYR A 57 9.76 17.61 10.40
CA TYR A 57 10.16 17.29 9.04
C TYR A 57 8.98 16.81 8.19
N MET A 58 8.16 15.89 8.70
CA MET A 58 6.95 15.41 8.02
C MET A 58 5.92 16.53 7.84
N ILE A 59 5.73 17.38 8.86
CA ILE A 59 4.84 18.54 8.76
C ILE A 59 5.37 19.53 7.71
N SER A 60 6.68 19.74 7.63
CA SER A 60 7.27 20.61 6.61
C SER A 60 7.00 20.11 5.19
N TRP A 61 7.07 18.79 4.97
CA TRP A 61 6.71 18.18 3.69
C TRP A 61 5.22 18.35 3.36
N ALA A 62 4.33 18.11 4.31
CA ALA A 62 2.90 18.27 4.10
C ALA A 62 2.53 19.73 3.79
N ARG A 63 3.14 20.69 4.48
CA ARG A 63 2.98 22.13 4.21
C ARG A 63 3.47 22.49 2.81
N LYS A 64 4.65 22.00 2.42
CA LYS A 64 5.21 22.21 1.09
C LYS A 64 4.29 21.61 0.00
N ALA A 65 3.83 20.38 0.20
CA ALA A 65 2.93 19.70 -0.74
C ALA A 65 1.60 20.42 -0.93
N ARG A 66 1.00 20.97 0.14
CA ARG A 66 -0.23 21.79 0.04
C ARG A 66 -0.03 23.09 -0.74
N ALA A 67 1.14 23.71 -0.61
CA ALA A 67 1.47 24.97 -1.29
C ALA A 67 1.85 24.80 -2.76
N MET A 68 2.17 23.57 -3.20
CA MET A 68 2.54 23.32 -4.61
C MET A 68 1.33 23.43 -5.54
N PRO A 69 1.50 23.97 -6.75
CA PRO A 69 0.53 23.81 -7.81
C PRO A 69 0.23 22.33 -8.04
N HIS A 70 -1.05 21.97 -8.04
CA HIS A 70 -1.47 20.59 -8.22
C HIS A 70 -2.82 20.51 -8.92
N GLU A 71 -3.14 19.34 -9.40
CA GLU A 71 -4.44 19.02 -9.97
C GLU A 71 -5.06 17.87 -9.16
N ASP A 72 -6.26 18.11 -8.63
CA ASP A 72 -7.06 17.08 -7.99
C ASP A 72 -7.79 16.27 -9.09
N ILE A 73 -7.65 14.95 -9.04
CA ILE A 73 -8.13 14.01 -10.05
C ILE A 73 -9.05 13.00 -9.36
N THR A 74 -10.11 12.60 -10.07
CA THR A 74 -10.96 11.48 -9.65
C THR A 74 -11.08 10.46 -10.77
N ILE A 75 -11.06 9.17 -10.40
CA ILE A 75 -11.35 8.06 -11.30
C ILE A 75 -12.42 7.17 -10.68
N THR A 76 -13.05 6.33 -11.50
CA THR A 76 -13.97 5.29 -11.01
C THR A 76 -13.25 3.96 -10.93
N SER A 77 -13.34 3.30 -9.76
CA SER A 77 -12.82 1.94 -9.57
C SER A 77 -13.64 0.91 -10.33
N TYR A 78 -13.12 -0.32 -10.46
CA TYR A 78 -13.81 -1.43 -11.14
C TYR A 78 -15.16 -1.80 -10.50
N ASP A 79 -15.37 -1.49 -9.22
CA ASP A 79 -16.58 -1.76 -8.45
C ASP A 79 -17.39 -0.48 -8.13
N GLY A 80 -17.13 0.61 -8.86
CA GLY A 80 -17.96 1.82 -8.89
C GLY A 80 -17.64 2.88 -7.84
N LEU A 81 -16.55 2.74 -7.07
CA LEU A 81 -16.14 3.77 -6.10
C LEU A 81 -15.44 4.93 -6.81
N THR A 82 -15.70 6.15 -6.36
CA THR A 82 -14.92 7.32 -6.74
C THR A 82 -13.60 7.31 -5.96
N LEU A 83 -12.48 7.24 -6.68
CA LEU A 83 -11.14 7.30 -6.12
C LEU A 83 -10.51 8.66 -6.41
N PHE A 84 -9.81 9.20 -5.41
CA PHE A 84 -9.20 10.52 -5.45
C PHE A 84 -7.68 10.40 -5.57
N GLY A 85 -7.07 11.29 -6.35
CA GLY A 85 -5.62 11.48 -6.43
C GLY A 85 -5.28 12.95 -6.66
N ARG A 86 -4.04 13.29 -6.34
CA ARG A 86 -3.48 14.63 -6.55
C ARG A 86 -2.22 14.52 -7.39
N TYR A 87 -2.26 15.12 -8.58
CA TYR A 87 -1.12 15.20 -9.48
C TYR A 87 -0.32 16.47 -9.23
N VAL A 88 0.99 16.30 -9.06
CA VAL A 88 1.95 17.39 -8.87
C VAL A 88 3.01 17.27 -9.95
N GLU A 89 3.03 18.22 -10.89
CA GLU A 89 3.99 18.26 -11.97
C GLU A 89 5.15 19.17 -11.63
N GLN A 90 6.37 18.66 -11.82
CA GLN A 90 7.60 19.46 -11.79
C GLN A 90 8.13 19.74 -13.18
N THR A 91 8.12 18.73 -14.04
CA THR A 91 8.69 18.79 -15.37
C THR A 91 7.77 18.09 -16.35
N LYS A 92 7.37 18.78 -17.42
CA LYS A 92 6.52 18.20 -18.46
C LYS A 92 7.19 17.00 -19.12
N GLY A 93 6.47 15.86 -19.18
CA GLY A 93 6.95 14.62 -19.78
C GLY A 93 7.92 13.81 -18.93
N ALA A 94 8.26 14.26 -17.72
CA ALA A 94 9.04 13.45 -16.79
C ALA A 94 8.24 12.21 -16.34
N PRO A 95 8.90 11.08 -15.96
CA PRO A 95 8.23 9.90 -15.46
C PRO A 95 7.28 10.23 -14.31
N ILE A 96 6.11 9.57 -14.26
CA ILE A 96 5.11 9.78 -13.22
C ILE A 96 5.19 8.61 -12.23
N GLU A 97 5.47 8.92 -10.95
CA GLU A 97 5.28 7.95 -9.87
C GLU A 97 3.86 8.04 -9.32
N ILE A 98 3.11 6.93 -9.40
CA ILE A 98 1.81 6.77 -8.74
C ILE A 98 2.06 6.21 -7.36
N LEU A 99 1.70 6.97 -6.33
CA LEU A 99 2.09 6.75 -4.94
C LEU A 99 0.91 6.25 -4.09
N PHE A 100 1.08 5.09 -3.44
CA PHE A 100 0.08 4.41 -2.62
C PHE A 100 0.51 4.39 -1.14
N HIS A 101 -0.35 4.93 -0.27
CA HIS A 101 -0.08 5.06 1.16
C HIS A 101 -0.30 3.78 1.97
N GLY A 102 0.07 3.78 3.25
CA GLY A 102 -0.09 2.68 4.18
C GLY A 102 -1.53 2.47 4.70
N TYR A 103 -1.70 1.43 5.52
CA TYR A 103 -2.95 1.09 6.18
C TYR A 103 -3.47 2.24 7.05
N ARG A 104 -4.76 2.57 6.88
CA ARG A 104 -5.41 3.70 7.57
C ARG A 104 -4.66 5.03 7.42
N GLY A 105 -3.91 5.17 6.32
CA GLY A 105 -3.28 6.41 5.90
C GLY A 105 -4.15 7.23 4.98
N TYR A 106 -3.55 8.24 4.40
CA TYR A 106 -4.04 9.00 3.24
C TYR A 106 -2.86 9.70 2.58
N GLY A 107 -3.05 10.08 1.33
CA GLY A 107 -1.96 10.54 0.48
C GLY A 107 -1.13 11.68 1.07
N GLU A 108 -1.77 12.73 1.54
CA GLU A 108 -1.05 13.90 2.06
C GLU A 108 -0.21 13.58 3.31
N ARG A 109 -0.76 12.80 4.28
CA ARG A 109 -0.04 12.48 5.50
C ARG A 109 1.19 11.60 5.27
N ASP A 110 0.99 10.53 4.46
CA ASP A 110 1.99 9.47 4.35
C ASP A 110 2.96 9.69 3.18
N LEU A 111 2.56 10.47 2.15
CA LEU A 111 3.27 10.53 0.88
C LEU A 111 3.82 11.92 0.51
N SER A 112 3.62 12.94 1.34
CA SER A 112 4.19 14.28 1.07
C SER A 112 5.71 14.27 0.95
N GLY A 113 6.41 13.46 1.74
CA GLY A 113 7.86 13.28 1.62
C GLY A 113 8.27 12.56 0.33
N ALA A 114 7.39 11.72 -0.21
CA ALA A 114 7.63 11.06 -1.48
C ALA A 114 7.56 12.03 -2.68
N ILE A 115 6.78 13.13 -2.59
CA ILE A 115 6.79 14.18 -3.62
C ILE A 115 8.18 14.82 -3.69
N ASP A 116 8.75 15.19 -2.52
CA ASP A 116 10.10 15.77 -2.45
C ASP A 116 11.15 14.80 -3.02
N ARG A 117 10.99 13.50 -2.73
CA ARG A 117 11.82 12.43 -3.28
C ARG A 117 11.69 12.33 -4.81
N CYS A 118 10.47 12.30 -5.35
CA CYS A 118 10.22 12.25 -6.79
C CYS A 118 10.90 13.41 -7.51
N PHE A 119 10.70 14.61 -7.00
CA PHE A 119 11.27 15.82 -7.58
C PHE A 119 12.80 15.83 -7.55
N SER A 120 13.40 15.34 -6.47
CA SER A 120 14.86 15.26 -6.34
C SER A 120 15.54 14.34 -7.37
N ILE A 121 14.77 13.42 -7.99
CA ILE A 121 15.26 12.49 -9.02
C ILE A 121 14.58 12.70 -10.37
N GLY A 122 13.99 13.88 -10.58
CA GLY A 122 13.43 14.29 -11.88
C GLY A 122 12.14 13.59 -12.30
N ARG A 123 11.26 13.26 -11.33
CA ARG A 123 9.98 12.58 -11.57
C ARG A 123 8.81 13.42 -11.09
N ASN A 124 7.67 13.32 -11.76
CA ASN A 124 6.39 13.86 -11.31
C ASN A 124 5.72 12.90 -10.31
N ALA A 125 4.76 13.38 -9.52
CA ALA A 125 4.09 12.61 -8.50
C ALA A 125 2.57 12.63 -8.66
N LEU A 126 1.92 11.45 -8.62
CA LEU A 126 0.49 11.29 -8.45
C LEU A 126 0.26 10.58 -7.13
N ILE A 127 -0.07 11.33 -6.07
CA ILE A 127 -0.44 10.74 -4.78
C ILE A 127 -1.91 10.38 -4.78
N VAL A 128 -2.22 9.13 -4.47
CA VAL A 128 -3.61 8.66 -4.45
C VAL A 128 -4.07 8.34 -3.04
N ASP A 129 -5.31 8.66 -2.75
CA ASP A 129 -6.01 8.12 -1.61
C ASP A 129 -6.56 6.74 -2.01
N GLN A 130 -6.10 5.68 -1.36
CA GLN A 130 -6.63 4.35 -1.61
C GLN A 130 -8.10 4.27 -1.16
N ARG A 131 -8.86 3.27 -1.67
CA ARG A 131 -10.24 3.05 -1.24
C ARG A 131 -10.37 3.09 0.29
N ALA A 132 -11.50 3.57 0.81
CA ALA A 132 -11.77 3.71 2.23
C ALA A 132 -10.82 4.66 2.99
N SER A 133 -10.13 5.56 2.28
CA SER A 133 -9.14 6.48 2.86
C SER A 133 -9.24 7.88 2.24
N GLY A 134 -8.88 8.90 3.02
CA GLY A 134 -8.82 10.28 2.55
C GLY A 134 -10.12 10.77 1.92
N LYS A 135 -10.04 11.25 0.68
CA LYS A 135 -11.17 11.71 -0.14
C LYS A 135 -11.78 10.61 -1.00
N SER A 136 -11.16 9.43 -1.10
CA SER A 136 -11.70 8.28 -1.82
C SER A 136 -12.90 7.67 -1.11
N GLU A 137 -13.81 7.10 -1.89
CA GLU A 137 -14.99 6.40 -1.38
C GLU A 137 -14.66 5.02 -0.81
N GLY A 138 -15.70 4.39 -0.24
CA GLY A 138 -15.60 3.11 0.46
C GLY A 138 -15.42 3.29 1.97
N ASN A 139 -15.50 2.17 2.67
CA ASN A 139 -15.33 2.09 4.12
C ASN A 139 -14.68 0.78 4.57
N VAL A 140 -14.20 -0.03 3.63
CA VAL A 140 -13.54 -1.31 3.88
C VAL A 140 -12.16 -1.32 3.27
N ILE A 141 -11.13 -1.47 4.11
CA ILE A 141 -9.74 -1.70 3.70
C ILE A 141 -9.56 -3.20 3.51
N THR A 142 -9.06 -3.63 2.35
CA THR A 142 -8.97 -5.05 2.00
C THR A 142 -7.53 -5.58 1.93
N PHE A 143 -6.58 -4.84 2.50
CA PHE A 143 -5.16 -5.21 2.54
C PHE A 143 -4.58 -5.53 1.14
N GLY A 144 -5.04 -4.83 0.13
CA GLY A 144 -4.59 -5.00 -1.25
C GLY A 144 -5.40 -6.02 -2.06
N ALA A 145 -6.35 -6.76 -1.47
CA ALA A 145 -7.18 -7.70 -2.22
C ALA A 145 -8.00 -7.00 -3.31
N LYS A 146 -8.53 -5.81 -3.02
CA LYS A 146 -9.24 -4.95 -3.97
C LYS A 146 -8.39 -3.75 -4.42
N GLU A 147 -7.54 -3.23 -3.55
CA GLU A 147 -6.67 -2.08 -3.84
C GLU A 147 -5.74 -2.32 -5.03
N LYS A 148 -5.32 -3.56 -5.30
CA LYS A 148 -4.54 -3.92 -6.49
C LYS A 148 -5.25 -3.59 -7.81
N TYR A 149 -6.57 -3.73 -7.87
CA TYR A 149 -7.36 -3.36 -9.05
C TYR A 149 -7.48 -1.83 -9.20
N ASP A 150 -7.53 -1.11 -8.07
CA ASP A 150 -7.47 0.36 -8.09
C ASP A 150 -6.11 0.85 -8.59
N CYS A 151 -5.03 0.16 -8.21
CA CYS A 151 -3.69 0.45 -8.70
C CYS A 151 -3.62 0.31 -10.24
N VAL A 152 -4.18 -0.76 -10.78
CA VAL A 152 -4.30 -0.95 -12.24
C VAL A 152 -5.16 0.14 -12.88
N ALA A 153 -6.28 0.53 -12.26
CA ALA A 153 -7.15 1.60 -12.76
C ALA A 153 -6.41 2.95 -12.84
N TRP A 154 -5.62 3.29 -11.81
CA TRP A 154 -4.78 4.48 -11.81
C TRP A 154 -3.69 4.43 -12.89
N ALA A 155 -3.04 3.28 -13.07
CA ALA A 155 -2.04 3.11 -14.13
C ALA A 155 -2.66 3.31 -15.53
N ASN A 156 -3.83 2.70 -15.77
CA ASN A 156 -4.58 2.87 -17.01
C ASN A 156 -4.99 4.33 -17.25
N TYR A 157 -5.46 5.02 -16.21
CA TYR A 157 -5.82 6.44 -16.30
C TYR A 157 -4.62 7.28 -16.72
N VAL A 158 -3.45 7.09 -16.10
CA VAL A 158 -2.24 7.83 -16.44
C VAL A 158 -1.80 7.54 -17.89
N ALA A 159 -1.80 6.27 -18.28
CA ALA A 159 -1.45 5.88 -19.65
C ALA A 159 -2.39 6.48 -20.69
N GLN A 160 -3.70 6.49 -20.45
CA GLN A 160 -4.69 7.09 -21.36
C GLN A 160 -4.57 8.61 -21.43
N ARG A 161 -4.31 9.28 -20.30
CA ARG A 161 -4.26 10.72 -20.22
C ARG A 161 -2.98 11.31 -20.81
N PHE A 162 -1.84 10.72 -20.49
CA PHE A 162 -0.52 11.27 -20.85
C PHE A 162 0.10 10.61 -22.08
N GLY A 163 -0.49 9.51 -22.56
CA GLY A 163 -0.06 8.79 -23.75
C GLY A 163 0.95 7.66 -23.49
N PRO A 164 1.26 6.86 -24.52
CA PRO A 164 2.06 5.64 -24.38
C PRO A 164 3.54 5.91 -24.06
N GLU A 165 4.06 7.09 -24.40
CA GLU A 165 5.45 7.48 -24.14
C GLU A 165 5.69 7.90 -22.69
N GLN A 166 4.61 8.13 -21.93
CA GLN A 166 4.72 8.53 -20.53
C GLN A 166 5.13 7.37 -19.64
N GLU A 167 6.38 7.35 -19.17
CA GLU A 167 6.83 6.33 -18.23
C GLU A 167 6.07 6.42 -16.89
N ILE A 168 5.59 5.29 -16.40
CA ILE A 168 4.83 5.14 -15.15
C ILE A 168 5.61 4.26 -14.20
N ILE A 169 5.75 4.70 -12.96
CA ILE A 169 6.34 3.94 -11.86
C ILE A 169 5.28 3.75 -10.78
N LEU A 170 5.01 2.51 -10.41
CA LEU A 170 4.12 2.22 -9.28
C LEU A 170 4.94 2.23 -7.99
N CYS A 171 4.57 3.08 -7.05
CA CYS A 171 5.28 3.19 -5.78
C CYS A 171 4.32 3.05 -4.60
N GLY A 172 4.68 2.29 -3.59
CA GLY A 172 3.84 2.16 -2.40
C GLY A 172 4.64 1.91 -1.14
N VAL A 173 4.09 2.38 -0.01
CA VAL A 173 4.66 2.21 1.33
C VAL A 173 3.76 1.30 2.15
N SER A 174 4.33 0.32 2.85
CA SER A 174 3.60 -0.59 3.76
C SER A 174 2.48 -1.34 3.01
N MET A 175 1.22 -1.17 3.37
CA MET A 175 0.08 -1.71 2.62
C MET A 175 0.09 -1.25 1.15
N GLY A 176 0.48 0.00 0.87
CA GLY A 176 0.68 0.48 -0.50
C GLY A 176 1.76 -0.30 -1.23
N GLY A 177 2.88 -0.63 -0.55
CA GLY A 177 3.94 -1.49 -1.08
C GLY A 177 3.44 -2.91 -1.42
N ALA A 178 2.60 -3.48 -0.55
CA ALA A 178 1.93 -4.75 -0.81
C ALA A 178 0.94 -4.66 -2.00
N THR A 179 0.20 -3.55 -2.11
CA THR A 179 -0.73 -3.27 -3.20
C THR A 179 -0.02 -3.23 -4.56
N VAL A 180 1.06 -2.45 -4.69
CA VAL A 180 1.80 -2.34 -5.95
C VAL A 180 2.53 -3.64 -6.30
N THR A 181 3.01 -4.40 -5.28
CA THR A 181 3.59 -5.73 -5.49
C THR A 181 2.54 -6.69 -6.09
N MET A 182 1.31 -6.67 -5.60
CA MET A 182 0.25 -7.51 -6.19
C MET A 182 -0.16 -7.03 -7.59
N ALA A 183 -0.23 -5.73 -7.80
CA ALA A 183 -0.55 -5.17 -9.12
C ALA A 183 0.51 -5.50 -10.17
N SER A 184 1.79 -5.66 -9.79
CA SER A 184 2.90 -5.99 -10.69
C SER A 184 2.76 -7.33 -11.42
N SER A 185 1.88 -8.21 -10.95
CA SER A 185 1.55 -9.50 -11.57
C SER A 185 0.32 -9.44 -12.51
N MET A 186 -0.36 -8.31 -12.54
CA MET A 186 -1.59 -8.11 -13.31
C MET A 186 -1.27 -7.57 -14.72
N GLU A 187 -2.31 -7.43 -15.55
CA GLU A 187 -2.20 -6.74 -16.82
C GLU A 187 -2.09 -5.23 -16.56
N LEU A 188 -0.91 -4.68 -16.80
CA LEU A 188 -0.60 -3.27 -16.67
C LEU A 188 -0.36 -2.65 -18.06
N PRO A 189 -0.54 -1.33 -18.23
CA PRO A 189 -0.09 -0.63 -19.43
C PRO A 189 1.41 -0.87 -19.70
N GLU A 190 1.79 -0.98 -20.97
CA GLU A 190 3.17 -1.27 -21.39
C GLU A 190 4.20 -0.21 -20.93
N ASN A 191 3.72 1.01 -20.70
CA ASN A 191 4.51 2.13 -20.21
C ASN A 191 4.69 2.13 -18.66
N VAL A 192 4.18 1.12 -17.94
CA VAL A 192 4.58 0.85 -16.56
C VAL A 192 5.96 0.18 -16.57
N VAL A 193 6.98 0.94 -16.20
CA VAL A 193 8.39 0.54 -16.37
C VAL A 193 9.00 -0.12 -15.13
N CYS A 194 8.45 0.16 -13.95
CA CYS A 194 9.04 -0.30 -12.70
C CYS A 194 8.04 -0.21 -11.53
N THR A 195 8.26 -1.03 -10.52
CA THR A 195 7.54 -0.99 -9.25
C THR A 195 8.53 -0.74 -8.09
N LEU A 196 8.18 0.14 -7.17
CA LEU A 196 8.88 0.41 -5.92
C LEU A 196 8.00 0.01 -4.74
N ALA A 197 8.38 -1.02 -3.99
CA ALA A 197 7.69 -1.47 -2.80
C ALA A 197 8.53 -1.16 -1.54
N ASP A 198 8.12 -0.18 -0.76
CA ASP A 198 8.76 0.20 0.49
C ASP A 198 8.05 -0.47 1.66
N CYS A 199 8.79 -1.20 2.48
CA CYS A 199 8.37 -2.00 3.64
C CYS A 199 7.06 -2.79 3.46
N PRO A 200 6.87 -3.54 2.34
CA PRO A 200 5.68 -4.36 2.13
C PRO A 200 5.65 -5.57 3.07
N TYR A 201 4.45 -6.03 3.43
CA TYR A 201 4.27 -7.37 3.99
C TYR A 201 4.17 -8.42 2.89
N SER A 202 4.51 -9.66 3.22
CA SER A 202 4.41 -10.78 2.27
C SER A 202 2.98 -11.33 2.14
N THR A 203 2.20 -11.33 3.25
CA THR A 203 0.79 -11.74 3.25
C THR A 203 -0.02 -10.95 4.27
N ALA A 204 -1.26 -10.59 3.94
CA ALA A 204 -2.17 -9.96 4.90
C ALA A 204 -2.42 -10.85 6.12
N SER A 205 -2.54 -12.16 5.91
CA SER A 205 -2.69 -13.13 7.00
C SER A 205 -1.49 -13.13 7.95
N GLY A 206 -0.28 -13.02 7.41
CA GLY A 206 0.97 -12.98 8.17
C GLY A 206 1.05 -11.77 9.07
N ILE A 207 0.85 -10.58 8.50
CA ILE A 207 0.91 -9.34 9.28
C ILE A 207 -0.20 -9.24 10.33
N ILE A 208 -1.43 -9.66 10.02
CA ILE A 208 -2.53 -9.66 10.99
C ILE A 208 -2.24 -10.61 12.15
N LYS A 209 -1.73 -11.83 11.86
CA LYS A 209 -1.34 -12.78 12.92
C LYS A 209 -0.22 -12.22 13.81
N LYS A 210 0.77 -11.53 13.18
CA LYS A 210 1.82 -10.86 13.94
C LYS A 210 1.25 -9.80 14.87
N ILE A 211 0.38 -8.93 14.39
CA ILE A 211 -0.25 -7.88 15.21
C ILE A 211 -1.03 -8.48 16.37
N ILE A 212 -1.83 -9.53 16.13
CA ILE A 212 -2.55 -10.24 17.22
C ILE A 212 -1.58 -10.78 18.27
N LYS A 213 -0.45 -11.37 17.82
CA LYS A 213 0.60 -11.88 18.71
C LYS A 213 1.28 -10.78 19.51
N ASP A 214 1.60 -9.64 18.89
CA ASP A 214 2.25 -8.50 19.53
C ASP A 214 1.34 -7.87 20.61
N LEU A 215 0.02 -7.93 20.40
CA LEU A 215 -0.99 -7.55 21.39
C LEU A 215 -1.15 -8.60 22.51
N LYS A 216 -0.35 -9.68 22.49
CA LYS A 216 -0.42 -10.81 23.43
C LYS A 216 -1.79 -11.52 23.47
N LEU A 217 -2.49 -11.48 22.34
CA LEU A 217 -3.78 -12.13 22.17
C LEU A 217 -3.65 -13.52 21.52
N PRO A 218 -4.56 -14.47 21.79
CA PRO A 218 -4.49 -15.82 21.25
C PRO A 218 -4.83 -15.85 19.75
N VAL A 219 -3.80 -15.95 18.90
CA VAL A 219 -3.92 -15.97 17.42
C VAL A 219 -4.85 -17.09 16.94
N TRP A 220 -4.71 -18.30 17.51
CA TRP A 220 -5.51 -19.47 17.11
C TRP A 220 -7.02 -19.27 17.34
N LEU A 221 -7.38 -18.46 18.33
CA LEU A 221 -8.77 -18.18 18.66
C LEU A 221 -9.32 -17.01 17.82
N LEU A 222 -8.58 -15.89 17.69
CA LEU A 222 -9.10 -14.67 17.08
C LEU A 222 -9.00 -14.65 15.57
N PHE A 223 -7.93 -15.22 15.00
CA PHE A 223 -7.70 -15.14 13.56
C PHE A 223 -8.82 -15.78 12.70
N PRO A 224 -9.46 -16.90 13.08
CA PRO A 224 -10.63 -17.41 12.36
C PRO A 224 -11.78 -16.41 12.27
N PHE A 225 -12.06 -15.65 13.35
CA PHE A 225 -13.11 -14.62 13.33
C PHE A 225 -12.73 -13.42 12.47
N VAL A 226 -11.45 -13.04 12.44
CA VAL A 226 -10.96 -12.01 11.50
C VAL A 226 -11.20 -12.45 10.06
N LYS A 227 -10.85 -13.69 9.69
CA LYS A 227 -11.11 -14.23 8.34
C LYS A 227 -12.60 -14.26 8.01
N LEU A 228 -13.42 -14.71 8.95
CA LEU A 228 -14.87 -14.77 8.78
C LEU A 228 -15.46 -13.37 8.63
N GLY A 229 -14.95 -12.40 9.41
CA GLY A 229 -15.32 -10.97 9.31
C GLY A 229 -14.99 -10.38 7.94
N ALA A 230 -13.79 -10.64 7.41
CA ALA A 230 -13.40 -10.23 6.06
C ALA A 230 -14.37 -10.77 5.00
N ARG A 231 -14.73 -12.06 5.11
CA ARG A 231 -15.56 -12.74 4.13
C ARG A 231 -17.04 -12.29 4.18
N ILE A 232 -17.65 -12.24 5.37
CA ILE A 232 -19.08 -11.95 5.53
C ILE A 232 -19.38 -10.47 5.43
N PHE A 233 -18.61 -9.63 6.15
CA PHE A 233 -18.89 -8.19 6.25
C PHE A 233 -18.01 -7.35 5.33
N GLY A 234 -16.80 -7.83 5.01
CA GLY A 234 -15.88 -7.14 4.10
C GLY A 234 -16.07 -7.47 2.63
N GLY A 235 -16.72 -8.60 2.31
CA GLY A 235 -16.97 -9.04 0.94
C GLY A 235 -15.69 -9.42 0.18
N PHE A 236 -14.68 -9.95 0.88
CA PHE A 236 -13.44 -10.43 0.27
C PHE A 236 -12.85 -11.61 1.06
N LYS A 237 -11.96 -12.36 0.41
CA LYS A 237 -11.18 -13.41 1.10
C LYS A 237 -9.82 -12.84 1.47
N LEU A 238 -9.40 -13.04 2.72
CA LEU A 238 -8.12 -12.53 3.20
C LEU A 238 -6.93 -13.16 2.46
N GLU A 239 -7.10 -14.36 1.93
CA GLU A 239 -6.14 -15.06 1.10
C GLU A 239 -5.86 -14.36 -0.24
N ASP A 240 -6.82 -13.58 -0.77
CA ASP A 240 -6.65 -12.82 -2.02
C ASP A 240 -5.68 -11.64 -1.84
N ALA A 241 -5.35 -11.30 -0.59
CA ALA A 241 -4.38 -10.28 -0.20
C ALA A 241 -3.02 -10.92 0.11
N SER A 242 -2.39 -11.53 -0.89
CA SER A 242 -1.09 -12.20 -0.78
C SER A 242 -0.11 -11.68 -1.82
N PRO A 243 0.68 -10.64 -1.49
CA PRO A 243 1.81 -10.22 -2.32
C PRO A 243 2.76 -11.36 -2.67
N LEU A 244 2.99 -12.31 -1.74
CA LEU A 244 3.89 -13.45 -1.95
C LEU A 244 3.42 -14.37 -3.08
N GLU A 245 2.11 -14.63 -3.17
CA GLU A 245 1.58 -15.44 -4.27
C GLU A 245 1.55 -14.64 -5.58
N ALA A 246 1.24 -13.35 -5.52
CA ALA A 246 1.19 -12.50 -6.68
C ALA A 246 2.57 -12.30 -7.30
N VAL A 247 3.59 -12.02 -6.49
CA VAL A 247 4.94 -11.68 -6.99
C VAL A 247 5.60 -12.80 -7.78
N LYS A 248 5.19 -14.05 -7.60
CA LYS A 248 5.64 -15.21 -8.40
C LYS A 248 5.33 -15.05 -9.90
N ASN A 249 4.38 -14.19 -10.23
CA ASN A 249 3.98 -13.86 -11.60
C ASN A 249 4.27 -12.39 -11.95
N CYS A 250 5.23 -11.77 -11.26
CA CYS A 250 5.62 -10.37 -11.49
C CYS A 250 6.13 -10.20 -12.92
N LYS A 251 5.58 -9.21 -13.65
CA LYS A 251 5.87 -8.96 -15.06
C LYS A 251 6.77 -7.76 -15.30
N VAL A 252 6.89 -6.87 -14.31
CA VAL A 252 7.66 -5.63 -14.40
C VAL A 252 8.84 -5.63 -13.44
N PRO A 253 9.94 -4.91 -13.71
CA PRO A 253 11.02 -4.73 -12.76
C PRO A 253 10.54 -4.23 -11.42
N ILE A 254 11.06 -4.75 -10.30
CA ILE A 254 10.63 -4.37 -8.96
C ILE A 254 11.81 -4.18 -8.00
N ILE A 255 11.80 -3.06 -7.27
CA ILE A 255 12.73 -2.83 -6.17
C ILE A 255 11.98 -2.87 -4.84
N PHE A 256 12.50 -3.64 -3.89
CA PHE A 256 12.06 -3.68 -2.50
C PHE A 256 13.02 -2.86 -1.65
N ILE A 257 12.50 -1.93 -0.87
CA ILE A 257 13.29 -1.18 0.13
C ILE A 257 12.68 -1.44 1.50
N HIS A 258 13.50 -1.68 2.52
CA HIS A 258 13.00 -1.95 3.87
C HIS A 258 13.98 -1.46 4.92
N GLY A 259 13.48 -0.89 6.01
CA GLY A 259 14.29 -0.63 7.19
C GLY A 259 14.62 -1.92 7.93
N ASP A 260 15.86 -2.14 8.33
CA ASP A 260 16.24 -3.35 9.06
C ASP A 260 15.77 -3.37 10.52
N SER A 261 15.38 -2.21 11.04
CA SER A 261 14.85 -2.01 12.39
C SER A 261 13.31 -1.83 12.39
N ASP A 262 12.63 -2.34 11.37
CA ASP A 262 11.17 -2.32 11.28
C ASP A 262 10.55 -3.40 12.17
N ASP A 263 10.08 -2.99 13.35
CA ASP A 263 9.42 -3.88 14.33
C ASP A 263 7.94 -4.14 13.97
N PHE A 264 7.34 -3.30 13.12
CA PHE A 264 5.94 -3.43 12.71
C PHE A 264 5.75 -4.45 11.59
N ILE A 265 6.47 -4.30 10.47
CA ILE A 265 6.55 -5.31 9.41
C ILE A 265 8.00 -5.82 9.36
N PRO A 266 8.27 -7.07 9.79
CA PRO A 266 9.61 -7.63 9.74
C PRO A 266 10.18 -7.59 8.32
N HIS A 267 11.41 -7.08 8.17
CA HIS A 267 12.05 -6.95 6.86
C HIS A 267 12.21 -8.29 6.11
N GLN A 268 12.16 -9.43 6.84
CA GLN A 268 12.14 -10.77 6.27
C GLN A 268 10.95 -10.99 5.31
N MET A 269 9.84 -10.27 5.52
CA MET A 269 8.71 -10.34 4.58
C MET A 269 9.09 -9.77 3.20
N SER A 270 9.96 -8.76 3.12
CA SER A 270 10.51 -8.30 1.84
C SER A 270 11.53 -9.28 1.25
N ASP A 271 12.28 -10.00 2.09
CA ASP A 271 13.19 -11.05 1.62
C ASP A 271 12.40 -12.20 0.97
N GLU A 272 11.27 -12.62 1.58
CA GLU A 272 10.36 -13.61 1.00
C GLU A 272 9.84 -13.18 -0.38
N LEU A 273 9.45 -11.91 -0.53
CA LEU A 273 8.98 -11.36 -1.80
C LEU A 273 10.09 -11.30 -2.84
N TYR A 274 11.27 -10.86 -2.44
CA TYR A 274 12.44 -10.79 -3.30
C TYR A 274 12.80 -12.19 -3.84
N GLU A 275 12.91 -13.20 -2.97
CA GLU A 275 13.24 -14.55 -3.39
C GLU A 275 12.21 -15.14 -4.37
N ALA A 276 10.91 -14.91 -4.11
CA ALA A 276 9.84 -15.45 -4.93
C ALA A 276 9.65 -14.75 -6.29
N CYS A 277 10.18 -13.53 -6.47
CA CYS A 277 9.99 -12.73 -7.67
C CYS A 277 10.85 -13.23 -8.84
N PRO A 278 10.28 -13.55 -10.03
CA PRO A 278 11.03 -13.99 -11.20
C PRO A 278 11.53 -12.85 -12.08
N SER A 279 11.00 -11.63 -11.93
CA SER A 279 11.37 -10.49 -12.76
C SER A 279 12.72 -9.88 -12.34
N LEU A 280 13.23 -8.90 -13.13
CA LEU A 280 14.35 -8.07 -12.69
C LEU A 280 14.01 -7.45 -11.33
N LYS A 281 14.83 -7.74 -10.33
CA LYS A 281 14.55 -7.38 -8.94
C LYS A 281 15.76 -6.84 -8.21
N LYS A 282 15.51 -5.98 -7.23
CA LYS A 282 16.51 -5.51 -6.29
C LYS A 282 15.93 -5.45 -4.89
N ILE A 283 16.75 -5.70 -3.87
CA ILE A 283 16.37 -5.47 -2.48
C ILE A 283 17.42 -4.60 -1.80
N VAL A 284 16.97 -3.63 -1.01
CA VAL A 284 17.84 -2.71 -0.28
C VAL A 284 17.37 -2.58 1.16
N LYS A 285 18.26 -2.84 2.11
CA LYS A 285 18.00 -2.62 3.54
C LYS A 285 18.59 -1.28 3.96
N ILE A 286 17.80 -0.48 4.69
CA ILE A 286 18.26 0.79 5.27
C ILE A 286 18.49 0.58 6.76
N GLU A 287 19.75 0.67 7.14
CA GLU A 287 20.20 0.45 8.52
C GLU A 287 19.57 1.44 9.51
N GLY A 288 19.08 0.91 10.63
CA GLY A 288 18.44 1.67 11.70
C GLY A 288 17.07 2.25 11.36
N ALA A 289 16.56 2.05 10.15
CA ALA A 289 15.26 2.57 9.77
C ALA A 289 14.10 1.71 10.33
N GLY A 290 13.15 2.35 10.98
CA GLY A 290 11.88 1.77 11.38
C GLY A 290 10.85 1.75 10.24
N HIS A 291 9.61 1.38 10.56
CA HIS A 291 8.51 1.24 9.59
C HIS A 291 8.22 2.54 8.84
N GLY A 292 8.28 2.49 7.49
CA GLY A 292 8.03 3.64 6.62
C GLY A 292 9.05 4.79 6.76
N LEU A 293 10.17 4.56 7.43
CA LEU A 293 11.21 5.55 7.70
C LEU A 293 12.49 5.35 6.90
N ALA A 294 12.50 4.43 5.92
CA ALA A 294 13.68 4.17 5.10
C ALA A 294 14.21 5.44 4.41
N PHE A 295 13.32 6.21 3.79
CA PHE A 295 13.69 7.46 3.12
C PHE A 295 14.23 8.55 4.06
N PRO A 296 13.54 8.95 5.14
CA PRO A 296 14.05 9.99 6.04
C PRO A 296 15.30 9.57 6.82
N THR A 297 15.52 8.28 7.06
CA THR A 297 16.68 7.79 7.80
C THR A 297 17.97 7.88 6.99
N ASN A 298 17.95 7.51 5.70
CA ASN A 298 19.13 7.59 4.85
C ASN A 298 18.74 7.90 3.39
N LYS A 299 18.54 9.19 3.12
CA LYS A 299 18.16 9.69 1.80
C LYS A 299 19.17 9.34 0.71
N GLU A 300 20.46 9.46 1.00
CA GLU A 300 21.52 9.23 0.04
C GLU A 300 21.51 7.78 -0.44
N LYS A 301 21.49 6.83 0.48
CA LYS A 301 21.39 5.40 0.16
C LYS A 301 20.10 5.07 -0.57
N TYR A 302 18.98 5.71 -0.17
CA TYR A 302 17.68 5.52 -0.82
C TYR A 302 17.70 6.02 -2.26
N TYR A 303 18.18 7.26 -2.51
CA TYR A 303 18.34 7.79 -3.86
C TYR A 303 19.29 6.97 -4.71
N GLY A 304 20.45 6.63 -4.16
CA GLY A 304 21.43 5.79 -4.85
C GLY A 304 20.84 4.46 -5.31
N ALA A 305 20.02 3.84 -4.44
CA ALA A 305 19.32 2.59 -4.76
C ALA A 305 18.34 2.75 -5.93
N LEU A 306 17.55 3.83 -5.95
CA LEU A 306 16.59 4.10 -7.01
C LEU A 306 17.27 4.40 -8.35
N LEU A 307 18.28 5.27 -8.35
CA LEU A 307 18.99 5.66 -9.56
C LEU A 307 19.81 4.48 -10.15
N ASP A 308 20.40 3.65 -9.30
CA ASP A 308 21.09 2.44 -9.74
C ASP A 308 20.11 1.41 -10.31
N PHE A 309 18.96 1.21 -9.67
CA PHE A 309 17.92 0.32 -10.20
C PHE A 309 17.32 0.86 -11.50
N GLU A 310 17.21 2.18 -11.65
CA GLU A 310 16.77 2.81 -12.91
C GLU A 310 17.70 2.46 -14.07
N LYS A 311 19.02 2.54 -13.88
CA LYS A 311 19.99 2.10 -14.89
C LYS A 311 19.81 0.62 -15.26
N GLN A 312 19.56 -0.24 -14.27
CA GLN A 312 19.40 -1.68 -14.50
C GLN A 312 18.13 -1.99 -15.31
N TRP A 313 16.97 -1.41 -14.97
CA TRP A 313 15.73 -1.70 -15.70
C TRP A 313 15.70 -1.07 -17.10
N ARG A 314 16.37 0.10 -17.30
CA ARG A 314 16.52 0.68 -18.65
C ARG A 314 17.35 -0.25 -19.55
N ALA A 315 18.50 -0.73 -19.08
CA ALA A 315 19.30 -1.71 -19.81
C ALA A 315 18.55 -3.03 -20.08
N TYR A 316 17.78 -3.51 -19.11
CA TYR A 316 16.94 -4.70 -19.27
C TYR A 316 15.86 -4.52 -20.35
N LYS A 317 15.20 -3.34 -20.39
CA LYS A 317 14.19 -3.01 -21.40
C LYS A 317 14.79 -2.95 -22.80
N GLU A 318 15.97 -2.33 -22.97
CA GLU A 318 16.70 -2.27 -24.23
C GLU A 318 17.04 -3.67 -24.76
N GLN A 319 17.55 -4.56 -23.91
CA GLN A 319 17.86 -5.94 -24.28
C GLN A 319 16.60 -6.71 -24.73
N LYS A 320 15.46 -6.52 -24.03
CA LYS A 320 14.20 -7.19 -24.35
C LYS A 320 13.58 -6.71 -25.66
N ASN A 321 13.78 -5.45 -26.01
CA ASN A 321 13.28 -4.88 -27.28
C ASN A 321 14.18 -5.25 -28.48
N ALA A 322 15.42 -5.73 -28.25
CA ALA A 322 16.36 -6.14 -29.28
C ALA A 322 16.25 -7.63 -29.66
N THR A 323 15.48 -8.41 -28.90
CA THR A 323 15.18 -9.84 -29.13
C THR A 323 13.78 -10.04 -29.69
#